data_12e1c895019410bf2d4bc68f760d4308
#
_entry.id   12e1c895019410bf2d4bc68f760d4308
#
_cell.length_a   1.000
_cell.length_b   1.000
_cell.length_c   1.000
_cell.angle_alpha   90.00
_cell.angle_beta   90.00
_cell.angle_gamma   90.00
#
_symmetry.space_group_name_H-M   'P 1'
#
loop_
_entity.id
_entity.type
_entity.pdbx_description
1 polymer ?
#
loop_
_entity_poly.entity_id
_entity_poly.type
_entity_poly.pdbx_seq_one_letter_code
_entity_poly.pdbx_strand_id
1 'polypeptide(L)'
;TDRFPTEEAQRAERERLHGIIERLVVWENTRDQDLLAEAHAEILASTDGHPPPILDPFAGGGTIPLEAQRLGLEAHASDLNPVAVLINKALIEIPPKFAGRPPVFPGLADSRIGGWEGATGLAADVRAYGEWMRDEAEKRIGDHYPKATLDDGTRATVIAWIWARTVTCPNPACGIEMPLVRSWWLGKKKGKEAWVRPLVVADPE
;
A
#
# COMPACT_ATOMS: atom_id res chain seq x y z
N THR A 1 -31.22 6.71 26.12
CA THR A 1 -31.96 6.12 25.00
C THR A 1 -32.84 4.98 25.52
N ASP A 2 -34.01 4.81 24.93
CA ASP A 2 -35.04 3.86 25.42
C ASP A 2 -34.55 2.41 25.49
N ARG A 3 -33.56 2.03 24.68
CA ARG A 3 -32.94 0.69 24.70
C ARG A 3 -32.06 0.43 25.93
N PHE A 4 -31.41 1.49 26.47
CA PHE A 4 -30.47 1.37 27.58
C PHE A 4 -30.83 2.44 28.64
N PRO A 5 -31.80 2.19 29.49
CA PRO A 5 -32.39 3.22 30.36
C PRO A 5 -31.50 3.62 31.54
N THR A 6 -30.52 2.79 31.90
CA THR A 6 -29.62 3.08 33.02
C THR A 6 -28.20 3.42 32.53
N GLU A 7 -27.48 4.21 33.30
CA GLU A 7 -26.10 4.57 33.01
C GLU A 7 -25.17 3.33 32.95
N GLU A 8 -25.42 2.37 33.83
CA GLU A 8 -24.68 1.11 33.86
C GLU A 8 -24.92 0.29 32.59
N ALA A 9 -26.17 0.18 32.10
CA ALA A 9 -26.50 -0.51 30.86
C ALA A 9 -25.88 0.20 29.64
N GLN A 10 -25.89 1.53 29.62
CA GLN A 10 -25.23 2.32 28.56
C GLN A 10 -23.71 2.12 28.56
N ARG A 11 -23.10 2.01 29.72
CA ARG A 11 -21.66 1.76 29.85
C ARG A 11 -21.29 0.35 29.35
N ALA A 12 -22.04 -0.66 29.79
CA ALA A 12 -21.82 -2.05 29.36
C ALA A 12 -21.93 -2.18 27.82
N GLU A 13 -22.96 -1.56 27.23
CA GLU A 13 -23.14 -1.58 25.78
C GLU A 13 -22.00 -0.85 25.05
N ARG A 14 -21.52 0.27 25.57
CA ARG A 14 -20.38 0.99 25.01
C ARG A 14 -19.11 0.15 25.06
N GLU A 15 -18.85 -0.53 26.17
CA GLU A 15 -17.70 -1.43 26.32
C GLU A 15 -17.80 -2.61 25.34
N ARG A 16 -18.99 -3.16 25.12
CA ARG A 16 -19.23 -4.20 24.11
C ARG A 16 -18.90 -3.73 22.70
N LEU A 17 -19.40 -2.57 22.30
CA LEU A 17 -19.15 -1.97 20.97
C LEU A 17 -17.68 -1.62 20.78
N HIS A 18 -17.02 -1.10 21.82
CA HIS A 18 -15.57 -0.85 21.76
C HIS A 18 -14.79 -2.14 21.56
N GLY A 19 -15.19 -3.26 22.15
CA GLY A 19 -14.56 -4.56 21.92
C GLY A 19 -14.65 -5.03 20.45
N ILE A 20 -15.72 -4.70 19.73
CA ILE A 20 -15.82 -4.95 18.28
C ILE A 20 -14.81 -4.05 17.52
N ILE A 21 -14.79 -2.74 17.84
CA ILE A 21 -13.89 -1.78 17.21
C ILE A 21 -12.43 -2.15 17.46
N GLU A 22 -12.06 -2.53 18.68
CA GLU A 22 -10.70 -2.97 19.02
C GLU A 22 -10.24 -4.16 18.17
N ARG A 23 -11.12 -5.10 17.88
CA ARG A 23 -10.82 -6.24 16.99
C ARG A 23 -10.73 -5.80 15.51
N LEU A 24 -11.58 -4.87 15.06
CA LEU A 24 -11.60 -4.39 13.69
C LEU A 24 -10.34 -3.61 13.29
N VAL A 25 -9.69 -2.88 14.23
CA VAL A 25 -8.49 -2.09 13.94
C VAL A 25 -7.21 -2.92 13.95
N VAL A 26 -7.27 -4.19 14.33
CA VAL A 26 -6.14 -5.12 14.26
C VAL A 26 -5.89 -5.48 12.80
N TRP A 27 -4.67 -5.25 12.30
CA TRP A 27 -4.32 -5.46 10.90
C TRP A 27 -4.54 -6.90 10.42
N GLU A 28 -4.27 -7.87 11.28
CA GLU A 28 -4.42 -9.28 10.99
C GLU A 28 -5.88 -9.68 10.74
N ASN A 29 -6.83 -8.93 11.31
CA ASN A 29 -8.27 -9.17 11.21
C ASN A 29 -8.91 -8.51 9.98
N THR A 30 -8.13 -7.87 9.10
CA THR A 30 -8.65 -7.14 7.93
C THR A 30 -9.50 -8.01 6.99
N ARG A 31 -9.35 -9.33 7.02
CA ARG A 31 -10.08 -10.30 6.18
C ARG A 31 -10.96 -11.25 6.98
N ASP A 32 -11.16 -10.99 8.25
CA ASP A 32 -12.04 -11.79 9.12
C ASP A 32 -13.50 -11.50 8.74
N GLN A 33 -14.10 -12.43 8.01
CA GLN A 33 -15.47 -12.30 7.51
C GLN A 33 -16.51 -12.35 8.63
N ASP A 34 -16.25 -13.12 9.69
CA ASP A 34 -17.16 -13.23 10.82
C ASP A 34 -17.19 -11.93 11.61
N LEU A 35 -16.03 -11.32 11.85
CA LEU A 35 -15.91 -10.01 12.48
C LEU A 35 -16.54 -8.89 11.65
N LEU A 36 -16.36 -8.91 10.34
CA LEU A 36 -16.98 -7.93 9.44
C LEU A 36 -18.51 -8.09 9.43
N ALA A 37 -19.01 -9.32 9.43
CA ALA A 37 -20.44 -9.61 9.51
C ALA A 37 -21.04 -9.17 10.86
N GLU A 38 -20.33 -9.41 11.98
CA GLU A 38 -20.71 -8.93 13.31
C GLU A 38 -20.84 -7.40 13.32
N ALA A 39 -19.83 -6.69 12.83
CA ALA A 39 -19.84 -5.22 12.78
C ALA A 39 -20.96 -4.68 11.87
N HIS A 40 -21.19 -5.30 10.72
CA HIS A 40 -22.28 -4.94 9.81
C HIS A 40 -23.64 -5.14 10.49
N ALA A 41 -23.84 -6.26 11.21
CA ALA A 41 -25.08 -6.53 11.93
C ALA A 41 -25.37 -5.48 13.02
N GLU A 42 -24.35 -5.01 13.74
CA GLU A 42 -24.48 -3.93 14.71
C GLU A 42 -24.89 -2.60 14.09
N ILE A 43 -24.32 -2.28 12.93
CA ILE A 43 -24.69 -1.08 12.18
C ILE A 43 -26.18 -1.16 11.74
N LEU A 44 -26.59 -2.29 11.17
CA LEU A 44 -27.99 -2.50 10.79
C LEU A 44 -28.94 -2.40 11.99
N ALA A 45 -28.57 -3.02 13.13
CA ALA A 45 -29.36 -2.99 14.35
C ALA A 45 -29.51 -1.57 14.92
N SER A 46 -28.49 -0.70 14.76
CA SER A 46 -28.53 0.68 15.24
C SER A 46 -29.23 1.65 14.30
N THR A 47 -29.50 1.24 13.06
CA THR A 47 -30.09 2.09 12.01
C THR A 47 -31.41 1.52 11.47
N ASP A 48 -32.06 0.65 12.22
CA ASP A 48 -33.31 -0.04 11.87
C ASP A 48 -33.26 -0.72 10.47
N GLY A 49 -32.08 -1.28 10.14
CA GLY A 49 -31.81 -1.93 8.86
C GLY A 49 -31.52 -1.00 7.69
N HIS A 50 -31.48 0.32 7.93
CA HIS A 50 -31.32 1.35 6.87
C HIS A 50 -30.17 2.30 7.21
N PRO A 51 -28.90 1.85 7.12
CA PRO A 51 -27.77 2.73 7.39
C PRO A 51 -27.71 3.85 6.36
N PRO A 52 -27.49 5.10 6.80
CA PRO A 52 -27.36 6.21 5.88
C PRO A 52 -26.07 6.06 5.06
N PRO A 53 -26.05 6.52 3.80
CA PRO A 53 -24.83 6.53 3.01
C PRO A 53 -23.77 7.46 3.65
N ILE A 54 -22.52 7.08 3.49
CA ILE A 54 -21.36 7.84 3.97
C ILE A 54 -20.88 8.75 2.84
N LEU A 55 -20.63 10.01 3.15
CA LEU A 55 -20.01 10.97 2.22
C LEU A 55 -18.63 11.37 2.73
N ASP A 56 -17.62 11.15 1.89
CA ASP A 56 -16.26 11.64 2.09
C ASP A 56 -15.92 12.68 1.01
N PRO A 57 -16.02 13.98 1.29
CA PRO A 57 -15.77 15.04 0.31
C PRO A 57 -14.28 15.35 0.09
N PHE A 58 -13.37 14.73 0.87
CA PHE A 58 -11.92 14.90 0.81
C PHE A 58 -11.23 13.54 0.87
N ALA A 59 -11.61 12.65 -0.05
CA ALA A 59 -11.33 11.22 0.04
C ALA A 59 -9.83 10.85 0.02
N GLY A 60 -8.95 11.69 -0.55
CA GLY A 60 -7.52 11.42 -0.61
C GLY A 60 -7.21 10.01 -1.11
N GLY A 61 -6.61 9.17 -0.27
CA GLY A 61 -6.30 7.77 -0.58
C GLY A 61 -7.51 6.82 -0.54
N GLY A 62 -8.71 7.29 -0.14
CA GLY A 62 -9.94 6.48 -0.16
C GLY A 62 -10.13 5.57 1.04
N THR A 63 -9.51 5.86 2.18
CA THR A 63 -9.61 5.00 3.37
C THR A 63 -11.04 4.89 3.89
N ILE A 64 -11.75 6.02 4.02
CA ILE A 64 -13.13 6.03 4.53
C ILE A 64 -14.09 5.25 3.62
N PRO A 65 -14.16 5.53 2.30
CA PRO A 65 -15.05 4.79 1.42
C PRO A 65 -14.64 3.31 1.27
N LEU A 66 -13.36 2.96 1.37
CA LEU A 66 -12.91 1.57 1.36
C LEU A 66 -13.39 0.80 2.61
N GLU A 67 -13.24 1.39 3.79
CA GLU A 67 -13.71 0.76 5.02
C GLU A 67 -15.24 0.69 5.09
N ALA A 68 -15.94 1.70 4.59
CA ALA A 68 -17.39 1.66 4.44
C ALA A 68 -17.83 0.49 3.55
N GLN A 69 -17.18 0.30 2.40
CA GLN A 69 -17.47 -0.83 1.50
C GLN A 69 -17.18 -2.18 2.17
N ARG A 70 -16.08 -2.30 2.94
CA ARG A 70 -15.77 -3.52 3.71
C ARG A 70 -16.86 -3.87 4.72
N LEU A 71 -17.50 -2.85 5.32
CA LEU A 71 -18.60 -3.00 6.25
C LEU A 71 -19.98 -3.10 5.56
N GLY A 72 -20.01 -3.21 4.23
CA GLY A 72 -21.25 -3.35 3.45
C GLY A 72 -22.09 -2.08 3.38
N LEU A 73 -21.48 -0.90 3.57
CA LEU A 73 -22.15 0.39 3.57
C LEU A 73 -22.01 1.08 2.21
N GLU A 74 -23.03 1.85 1.83
CA GLU A 74 -22.95 2.74 0.68
C GLU A 74 -22.05 3.94 1.01
N ALA A 75 -21.11 4.26 0.11
CA ALA A 75 -20.21 5.37 0.27
C ALA A 75 -20.07 6.19 -1.02
N HIS A 76 -20.06 7.51 -0.85
CA HIS A 76 -19.77 8.48 -1.88
C HIS A 76 -18.48 9.20 -1.54
N ALA A 77 -17.59 9.30 -2.52
CA ALA A 77 -16.28 9.91 -2.36
C ALA A 77 -16.04 10.97 -3.43
N SER A 78 -15.45 12.08 -3.05
CA SER A 78 -14.99 13.12 -3.96
C SER A 78 -13.64 13.69 -3.51
N ASP A 79 -12.91 14.27 -4.46
CA ASP A 79 -11.67 14.99 -4.18
C ASP A 79 -11.39 15.98 -5.31
N LEU A 80 -10.75 17.12 -4.98
CA LEU A 80 -10.30 18.07 -5.98
C LEU A 80 -9.06 17.59 -6.75
N ASN A 81 -8.27 16.71 -6.13
CA ASN A 81 -7.09 16.16 -6.75
C ASN A 81 -7.46 14.98 -7.66
N PRO A 82 -7.25 15.06 -8.98
CA PRO A 82 -7.57 13.97 -9.91
C PRO A 82 -6.79 12.68 -9.63
N VAL A 83 -5.62 12.76 -9.01
CA VAL A 83 -4.85 11.59 -8.58
C VAL A 83 -5.59 10.84 -7.47
N ALA A 84 -6.14 11.56 -6.48
CA ALA A 84 -6.96 10.96 -5.43
C ALA A 84 -8.20 10.27 -6.02
N VAL A 85 -8.90 10.92 -6.96
CA VAL A 85 -10.05 10.32 -7.67
C VAL A 85 -9.65 9.03 -8.39
N LEU A 86 -8.50 9.01 -9.07
CA LEU A 86 -7.99 7.82 -9.75
C LEU A 86 -7.66 6.68 -8.77
N ILE A 87 -7.05 7.01 -7.63
CA ILE A 87 -6.75 6.04 -6.56
C ILE A 87 -8.04 5.42 -6.04
N ASN A 88 -9.05 6.23 -5.72
CA ASN A 88 -10.36 5.74 -5.25
C ASN A 88 -11.02 4.81 -6.28
N LYS A 89 -11.02 5.19 -7.55
CA LYS A 89 -11.54 4.32 -8.63
C LYS A 89 -10.80 3.00 -8.71
N ALA A 90 -9.49 3.02 -8.66
CA ALA A 90 -8.66 1.81 -8.77
C ALA A 90 -8.84 0.86 -7.59
N LEU A 91 -9.03 1.39 -6.37
CA LEU A 91 -9.14 0.57 -5.17
C LEU A 91 -10.58 0.10 -4.88
N ILE A 92 -11.58 0.92 -5.17
CA ILE A 92 -12.93 0.75 -4.64
C ILE A 92 -13.95 0.47 -5.76
N GLU A 93 -13.89 1.21 -6.87
CA GLU A 93 -14.88 1.12 -7.94
C GLU A 93 -14.57 0.00 -8.95
N ILE A 94 -13.31 -0.11 -9.38
CA ILE A 94 -12.91 -1.06 -10.43
C ILE A 94 -12.95 -2.52 -9.97
N PRO A 95 -12.37 -2.90 -8.79
CA PRO A 95 -12.31 -4.32 -8.42
C PRO A 95 -13.66 -5.02 -8.34
N PRO A 96 -14.73 -4.44 -7.77
CA PRO A 96 -16.05 -5.07 -7.78
C PRO A 96 -16.66 -5.27 -9.17
N LYS A 97 -16.38 -4.35 -10.11
CA LYS A 97 -16.89 -4.46 -11.49
C LYS A 97 -16.33 -5.65 -12.26
N PHE A 98 -15.17 -6.14 -11.85
CA PHE A 98 -14.50 -7.27 -12.47
C PHE A 98 -14.50 -8.53 -11.58
N ALA A 99 -15.26 -8.52 -10.50
CA ALA A 99 -15.40 -9.68 -9.63
C ALA A 99 -15.90 -10.90 -10.41
N GLY A 100 -15.26 -12.06 -10.19
CA GLY A 100 -15.60 -13.34 -10.83
C GLY A 100 -15.23 -13.44 -12.32
N ARG A 101 -14.57 -12.41 -12.89
CA ARG A 101 -14.16 -12.45 -14.31
C ARG A 101 -12.76 -13.07 -14.46
N PRO A 102 -12.54 -13.87 -15.51
CA PRO A 102 -11.20 -14.37 -15.83
C PRO A 102 -10.31 -13.22 -16.29
N PRO A 103 -8.98 -13.37 -16.15
CA PRO A 103 -8.02 -12.41 -16.67
C PRO A 103 -8.08 -12.35 -18.20
N VAL A 104 -7.73 -11.19 -18.74
CA VAL A 104 -7.68 -10.97 -20.20
C VAL A 104 -6.25 -11.06 -20.77
N PHE A 105 -5.23 -11.13 -19.93
CA PHE A 105 -3.88 -11.32 -20.38
C PHE A 105 -3.73 -12.65 -21.12
N PRO A 106 -3.09 -12.68 -22.30
CA PRO A 106 -3.00 -13.89 -23.13
C PRO A 106 -2.44 -15.10 -22.35
N GLY A 107 -3.16 -16.21 -22.40
CA GLY A 107 -2.76 -17.48 -21.76
C GLY A 107 -3.09 -17.60 -20.27
N LEU A 108 -3.63 -16.57 -19.60
CA LEU A 108 -3.98 -16.66 -18.19
C LEU A 108 -5.40 -17.13 -17.91
N ALA A 109 -6.34 -16.94 -18.82
CA ALA A 109 -7.76 -17.24 -18.58
C ALA A 109 -7.97 -18.71 -18.11
N ASP A 110 -7.27 -19.64 -18.73
CA ASP A 110 -7.38 -21.08 -18.49
C ASP A 110 -6.30 -21.62 -17.51
N SER A 111 -5.50 -20.75 -16.92
CA SER A 111 -4.37 -21.14 -16.04
C SER A 111 -4.81 -21.67 -14.67
N ARG A 112 -6.08 -21.56 -14.32
CA ARG A 112 -6.61 -21.95 -13.01
C ARG A 112 -7.80 -22.91 -13.14
N ILE A 113 -7.70 -24.04 -12.42
CA ILE A 113 -8.80 -24.97 -12.23
C ILE A 113 -9.72 -24.43 -11.13
N GLY A 114 -11.04 -24.38 -11.36
CA GLY A 114 -12.03 -23.92 -10.36
C GLY A 114 -12.49 -22.46 -10.50
N GLY A 115 -12.04 -21.76 -11.53
CA GLY A 115 -12.51 -20.41 -11.85
C GLY A 115 -11.83 -19.30 -11.06
N TRP A 116 -12.34 -18.08 -11.25
CA TRP A 116 -11.79 -16.83 -10.70
C TRP A 116 -12.77 -16.22 -9.69
N GLU A 117 -12.42 -16.21 -8.42
CA GLU A 117 -13.24 -15.65 -7.35
C GLU A 117 -12.85 -14.22 -7.04
N GLY A 118 -13.82 -13.38 -6.67
CA GLY A 118 -13.59 -11.98 -6.32
C GLY A 118 -12.81 -11.25 -7.42
N ALA A 119 -11.86 -10.43 -7.07
CA ALA A 119 -11.00 -9.68 -7.99
C ALA A 119 -9.70 -10.42 -8.40
N THR A 120 -9.62 -11.74 -8.20
CA THR A 120 -8.38 -12.50 -8.45
C THR A 120 -7.97 -12.52 -9.93
N GLY A 121 -8.91 -12.50 -10.87
CA GLY A 121 -8.63 -12.39 -12.30
C GLY A 121 -8.01 -11.04 -12.65
N LEU A 122 -8.60 -9.94 -12.15
CA LEU A 122 -8.04 -8.60 -12.31
C LEU A 122 -6.64 -8.50 -11.69
N ALA A 123 -6.43 -9.08 -10.51
CA ALA A 123 -5.12 -9.09 -9.85
C ALA A 123 -4.07 -9.87 -10.66
N ALA A 124 -4.47 -10.95 -11.33
CA ALA A 124 -3.61 -11.70 -12.23
C ALA A 124 -3.20 -10.88 -13.45
N ASP A 125 -4.17 -10.15 -14.06
CA ASP A 125 -3.89 -9.23 -15.15
C ASP A 125 -2.91 -8.14 -14.77
N VAL A 126 -3.16 -7.44 -13.66
CA VAL A 126 -2.27 -6.36 -13.19
C VAL A 126 -0.84 -6.87 -12.97
N ARG A 127 -0.68 -8.07 -12.40
CA ARG A 127 0.63 -8.69 -12.22
C ARG A 127 1.30 -9.01 -13.56
N ALA A 128 0.59 -9.67 -14.46
CA ALA A 128 1.13 -10.09 -15.74
C ALA A 128 1.50 -8.91 -16.66
N TYR A 129 0.64 -7.91 -16.74
CA TYR A 129 0.96 -6.68 -17.45
C TYR A 129 2.12 -5.91 -16.80
N GLY A 130 2.20 -5.88 -15.46
CA GLY A 130 3.32 -5.29 -14.73
C GLY A 130 4.65 -5.98 -15.02
N GLU A 131 4.65 -7.31 -15.04
CA GLU A 131 5.83 -8.11 -15.41
C GLU A 131 6.22 -7.87 -16.88
N TRP A 132 5.27 -7.90 -17.78
CA TRP A 132 5.52 -7.59 -19.19
C TRP A 132 6.08 -6.17 -19.39
N MET A 133 5.51 -5.16 -18.72
CA MET A 133 6.01 -3.78 -18.78
C MET A 133 7.44 -3.66 -18.25
N ARG A 134 7.75 -4.32 -17.14
CA ARG A 134 9.10 -4.37 -16.56
C ARG A 134 10.09 -4.96 -17.56
N ASP A 135 9.77 -6.10 -18.13
CA ASP A 135 10.66 -6.84 -19.03
C ASP A 135 10.86 -6.08 -20.36
N GLU A 136 9.81 -5.41 -20.83
CA GLU A 136 9.90 -4.55 -22.03
C GLU A 136 10.69 -3.26 -21.75
N ALA A 137 10.56 -2.68 -20.57
CA ALA A 137 11.36 -1.55 -20.15
C ALA A 137 12.86 -1.93 -20.04
N GLU A 138 13.18 -3.07 -19.44
CA GLU A 138 14.55 -3.60 -19.37
C GLU A 138 15.17 -3.73 -20.77
N LYS A 139 14.42 -4.23 -21.74
CA LYS A 139 14.91 -4.34 -23.13
C LYS A 139 15.20 -2.99 -23.79
N ARG A 140 14.37 -1.98 -23.50
CA ARG A 140 14.46 -0.68 -24.17
C ARG A 140 15.44 0.29 -23.51
N ILE A 141 15.53 0.26 -22.19
CA ILE A 141 16.28 1.27 -21.42
C ILE A 141 17.28 0.65 -20.43
N GLY A 142 17.37 -0.68 -20.32
CA GLY A 142 18.24 -1.37 -19.36
C GLY A 142 19.72 -0.95 -19.49
N ASP A 143 20.19 -0.66 -20.70
CA ASP A 143 21.56 -0.21 -20.95
C ASP A 143 21.89 1.15 -20.32
N HIS A 144 20.88 1.96 -20.01
CA HIS A 144 21.05 3.23 -19.30
C HIS A 144 21.20 3.07 -17.78
N TYR A 145 21.02 1.84 -17.27
CA TYR A 145 21.15 1.50 -15.85
C TYR A 145 22.37 0.62 -15.61
N PRO A 146 23.55 1.19 -15.33
CA PRO A 146 24.78 0.41 -15.18
C PRO A 146 24.67 -0.54 -13.97
N LYS A 147 25.15 -1.75 -14.17
CA LYS A 147 25.25 -2.73 -13.08
C LYS A 147 26.37 -2.35 -12.12
N ALA A 148 26.13 -2.54 -10.83
CA ALA A 148 27.16 -2.38 -9.81
C ALA A 148 28.12 -3.58 -9.87
N THR A 149 29.41 -3.32 -9.67
CA THR A 149 30.42 -4.38 -9.45
C THR A 149 30.55 -4.61 -7.95
N LEU A 150 30.35 -5.84 -7.49
CA LEU A 150 30.54 -6.23 -6.10
C LEU A 150 32.01 -6.51 -5.80
N ASP A 151 32.36 -6.63 -4.51
CA ASP A 151 33.74 -6.86 -4.06
C ASP A 151 34.35 -8.16 -4.59
N ASP A 152 33.53 -9.16 -4.91
CA ASP A 152 33.93 -10.42 -5.53
C ASP A 152 34.09 -10.34 -7.06
N GLY A 153 33.92 -9.17 -7.64
CA GLY A 153 34.01 -8.92 -9.08
C GLY A 153 32.72 -9.26 -9.86
N THR A 154 31.69 -9.77 -9.23
CA THR A 154 30.41 -10.07 -9.88
C THR A 154 29.64 -8.78 -10.18
N ARG A 155 28.80 -8.81 -11.23
CA ARG A 155 27.94 -7.69 -11.60
C ARG A 155 26.51 -7.91 -11.13
N ALA A 156 25.98 -7.00 -10.32
CA ALA A 156 24.64 -7.03 -9.78
C ALA A 156 23.76 -5.91 -10.34
N THR A 157 22.48 -6.21 -10.52
CA THR A 157 21.47 -5.18 -10.87
C THR A 157 21.27 -4.24 -9.69
N VAL A 158 21.34 -2.93 -9.94
CA VAL A 158 21.08 -1.92 -8.93
C VAL A 158 19.57 -1.83 -8.71
N ILE A 159 19.11 -2.05 -7.48
CA ILE A 159 17.69 -2.03 -7.11
C ILE A 159 17.22 -0.65 -6.64
N ALA A 160 18.13 0.21 -6.22
CA ALA A 160 17.84 1.57 -5.78
C ALA A 160 19.08 2.47 -5.92
N TRP A 161 18.85 3.75 -6.23
CA TRP A 161 19.87 4.79 -6.30
C TRP A 161 19.56 5.80 -5.20
N ILE A 162 20.55 6.02 -4.32
CA ILE A 162 20.43 7.01 -3.25
C ILE A 162 21.27 8.22 -3.64
N TRP A 163 20.60 9.36 -3.76
CA TRP A 163 21.23 10.62 -4.16
C TRP A 163 21.54 11.47 -2.94
N ALA A 164 22.73 12.03 -2.89
CA ALA A 164 23.12 13.03 -1.90
C ALA A 164 23.65 14.29 -2.64
N ARG A 165 23.36 15.44 -2.06
CA ARG A 165 24.02 16.68 -2.50
C ARG A 165 25.47 16.65 -2.03
N THR A 166 26.39 17.14 -2.83
CA THR A 166 27.79 17.33 -2.45
C THR A 166 28.11 18.81 -2.34
N VAL A 167 29.14 19.13 -1.56
CA VAL A 167 29.75 20.45 -1.47
C VAL A 167 31.26 20.26 -1.47
N THR A 168 31.96 21.15 -2.14
CA THR A 168 33.42 21.18 -2.10
C THR A 168 33.90 21.61 -0.70
N CYS A 169 34.89 20.92 -0.14
CA CYS A 169 35.46 21.27 1.16
C CYS A 169 35.94 22.74 1.15
N PRO A 170 35.55 23.56 2.13
CA PRO A 170 35.94 24.96 2.20
C PRO A 170 37.42 25.17 2.50
N ASN A 171 38.17 24.13 2.91
CA ASN A 171 39.60 24.18 3.07
C ASN A 171 40.29 24.16 1.69
N PRO A 172 41.01 25.24 1.30
CA PRO A 172 41.61 25.32 -0.05
C PRO A 172 42.67 24.22 -0.32
N ALA A 173 43.26 23.66 0.74
CA ALA A 173 44.23 22.57 0.60
C ALA A 173 43.60 21.19 0.46
N CYS A 174 42.27 21.09 0.56
CA CYS A 174 41.58 19.80 0.53
C CYS A 174 40.83 19.58 -0.77
N GLY A 175 39.96 20.52 -1.18
CA GLY A 175 39.20 20.49 -2.43
C GLY A 175 38.24 19.30 -2.64
N ILE A 176 38.12 18.36 -1.67
CA ILE A 176 37.30 17.14 -1.80
C ILE A 176 35.81 17.46 -1.89
N GLU A 177 35.07 16.72 -2.72
CA GLU A 177 33.62 16.72 -2.76
C GLU A 177 33.06 15.93 -1.59
N MET A 178 32.39 16.62 -0.65
CA MET A 178 31.81 16.03 0.54
C MET A 178 30.31 15.79 0.36
N PRO A 179 29.80 14.56 0.52
CA PRO A 179 28.37 14.31 0.47
C PRO A 179 27.66 14.82 1.73
N LEU A 180 26.58 15.57 1.54
CA LEU A 180 25.71 16.07 2.61
C LEU A 180 24.69 15.02 3.00
N VAL A 181 25.04 14.12 3.91
CA VAL A 181 24.17 13.06 4.39
C VAL A 181 23.96 13.19 5.90
N ARG A 182 22.73 12.89 6.35
CA ARG A 182 22.40 12.86 7.79
C ARG A 182 22.81 11.55 8.46
N SER A 183 22.93 10.49 7.68
CA SER A 183 23.23 9.14 8.17
C SER A 183 23.79 8.29 7.03
N TRP A 184 24.73 7.43 7.35
CA TRP A 184 25.28 6.42 6.46
C TRP A 184 24.50 5.11 6.47
N TRP A 185 23.44 5.01 7.28
CA TRP A 185 22.60 3.82 7.35
C TRP A 185 21.62 3.77 6.18
N LEU A 186 21.60 2.65 5.47
CA LEU A 186 20.62 2.33 4.41
C LEU A 186 19.44 1.55 4.98
N GLY A 187 19.69 0.71 5.99
CA GLY A 187 18.66 -0.06 6.68
C GLY A 187 19.05 -0.34 8.12
N LYS A 188 18.08 -0.27 9.04
CA LYS A 188 18.28 -0.52 10.49
C LYS A 188 17.46 -1.69 11.00
N LYS A 189 16.86 -2.47 10.10
CA LYS A 189 16.04 -3.64 10.49
C LYS A 189 16.96 -4.71 11.06
N LYS A 190 16.68 -5.16 12.29
CA LYS A 190 17.45 -6.19 12.99
C LYS A 190 17.64 -7.44 12.10
N GLY A 191 18.90 -7.87 11.94
CA GLY A 191 19.32 -8.97 11.07
C GLY A 191 19.34 -8.65 9.57
N LYS A 192 19.11 -7.38 9.17
CA LYS A 192 19.22 -6.86 7.80
C LYS A 192 19.78 -5.44 7.82
N GLU A 193 20.70 -5.20 8.73
CA GLU A 193 21.38 -3.91 8.84
C GLU A 193 22.28 -3.70 7.62
N ALA A 194 22.20 -2.49 7.04
CA ALA A 194 23.03 -2.10 5.91
C ALA A 194 23.46 -0.64 6.06
N TRP A 195 24.72 -0.36 5.77
CA TRP A 195 25.25 1.00 5.79
C TRP A 195 26.33 1.21 4.74
N VAL A 196 26.56 2.46 4.37
CA VAL A 196 27.66 2.87 3.51
C VAL A 196 28.86 3.22 4.40
N ARG A 197 30.03 2.67 4.09
CA ARG A 197 31.31 3.04 4.69
C ARG A 197 32.04 4.02 3.77
N PRO A 198 32.15 5.30 4.13
CA PRO A 198 32.91 6.25 3.32
C PRO A 198 34.41 5.94 3.40
N LEU A 199 35.06 5.92 2.27
CA LEU A 199 36.52 5.80 2.17
C LEU A 199 37.03 7.09 1.50
N VAL A 200 37.97 7.74 2.17
CA VAL A 200 38.70 8.87 1.59
C VAL A 200 39.97 8.29 0.95
N VAL A 201 40.06 8.41 -0.35
CA VAL A 201 41.24 8.03 -1.13
C VAL A 201 41.91 9.30 -1.64
N ALA A 202 43.24 9.34 -1.64
CA ALA A 202 43.96 10.39 -2.33
C ALA A 202 43.74 10.19 -3.85
N ASP A 203 43.46 11.29 -4.55
CA ASP A 203 43.42 11.24 -6.01
C ASP A 203 44.82 10.84 -6.51
N PRO A 204 44.95 9.75 -7.29
CA PRO A 204 46.22 9.50 -7.94
C PRO A 204 46.47 10.60 -8.95
N GLU A 205 47.52 11.39 -8.77
CA GLU A 205 48.04 12.39 -9.71
C GLU A 205 48.26 11.80 -11.11
#